data_9de64579423d814685a520256a2866dd
#
_entry.id   9de64579423d814685a520256a2866dd
#
_cell.length_a   1.000
_cell.length_b   1.000
_cell.length_c   1.000
_cell.angle_alpha   90.00
_cell.angle_beta   90.00
_cell.angle_gamma   90.00
#
_symmetry.space_group_name_H-M   'P 1'
#
loop_
_entity.id
_entity.type
_entity.pdbx_description
1 polymer ?
#
loop_
_entity_poly.entity_id
_entity_poly.type
_entity_poly.pdbx_seq_one_letter_code
_entity_poly.pdbx_strand_id
1 'polypeptide(L)'
;AASDVYKRQAKMRFSGREFTVIPPNYAHTTNSDLGTVSKWEYLFIDVEGFMKKFLNNPVKAEKMIQRIYSKALFLKENESPSIAAKILKIMNIMREGEEFYIEESSGVLAALLVEIARLNRASPEDRVEEETGKLTNMITRVLDFVSYHYMEDIRIEDLAKICHISETHFRRVFTSHMKVSPLEYINSVRIHTACEFLQKTDTPVADIAHKCGFTTNSTFNRNFRQIMGVTPVEWRKRPENYEQQLLDFDIHSEEGW
;
A
#
# COMPACT_ATOMS: atom_id res chain seq x y z
N ALA A 1 -18.29 -18.24 8.40
CA ALA A 1 -18.09 -16.98 9.15
C ALA A 1 -16.75 -16.28 8.81
N ALA A 2 -15.81 -16.94 8.11
CA ALA A 2 -14.53 -16.34 7.68
C ALA A 2 -14.69 -15.30 6.52
N SER A 3 -15.86 -15.22 5.92
CA SER A 3 -16.12 -14.35 4.77
C SER A 3 -16.39 -12.89 5.12
N ASP A 4 -16.63 -12.54 6.39
CA ASP A 4 -17.13 -11.21 6.73
C ASP A 4 -16.04 -10.16 6.98
N VAL A 5 -14.80 -10.56 7.29
CA VAL A 5 -13.68 -9.62 7.43
C VAL A 5 -13.26 -9.06 6.07
N TYR A 6 -13.29 -9.90 5.02
CA TYR A 6 -12.99 -9.48 3.63
C TYR A 6 -14.15 -8.79 2.92
N LYS A 7 -15.40 -8.91 3.40
CA LYS A 7 -16.57 -8.26 2.77
C LYS A 7 -16.60 -6.72 2.91
N ARG A 8 -15.74 -6.13 3.74
CA ARG A 8 -15.68 -4.68 3.94
C ARG A 8 -14.60 -3.97 3.12
N GLN A 9 -13.76 -4.71 2.38
CA GLN A 9 -12.81 -4.13 1.44
C GLN A 9 -13.52 -3.83 0.13
N ALA A 10 -13.29 -2.64 -0.43
CA ALA A 10 -13.83 -2.30 -1.74
C ALA A 10 -13.20 -3.24 -2.78
N LYS A 11 -14.02 -4.16 -3.33
CA LYS A 11 -13.58 -5.03 -4.42
C LYS A 11 -13.84 -4.29 -5.72
N MET A 12 -12.79 -3.85 -6.38
CA MET A 12 -12.87 -3.20 -7.67
C MET A 12 -12.48 -4.19 -8.77
N ARG A 13 -13.22 -4.15 -9.87
CA ARG A 13 -12.94 -4.98 -11.05
C ARG A 13 -12.36 -4.09 -12.14
N PHE A 14 -11.19 -4.46 -12.61
CA PHE A 14 -10.50 -3.76 -13.68
C PHE A 14 -10.83 -4.46 -15.02
N SER A 15 -11.22 -3.69 -16.02
CA SER A 15 -11.64 -4.19 -17.34
C SER A 15 -11.00 -3.46 -18.52
N GLY A 16 -9.92 -2.72 -18.27
CA GLY A 16 -9.24 -1.94 -19.32
C GLY A 16 -8.05 -1.17 -18.77
N ARG A 17 -7.75 -0.01 -19.34
CA ARG A 17 -6.75 0.91 -18.79
C ARG A 17 -7.35 1.65 -17.60
N GLU A 18 -7.04 1.15 -16.42
CA GLU A 18 -7.50 1.68 -15.16
C GLU A 18 -6.29 1.86 -14.24
N PHE A 19 -6.37 2.83 -13.34
CA PHE A 19 -5.26 3.23 -12.49
C PHE A 19 -5.70 3.19 -11.03
N THR A 20 -4.80 2.77 -10.17
CA THR A 20 -5.01 2.82 -8.73
C THR A 20 -3.90 3.63 -8.09
N VAL A 21 -4.27 4.61 -7.29
CA VAL A 21 -3.34 5.33 -6.41
C VAL A 21 -3.51 4.76 -5.02
N ILE A 22 -2.48 4.11 -4.53
CA ILE A 22 -2.50 3.42 -3.23
C ILE A 22 -1.59 4.18 -2.28
N PRO A 23 -2.12 4.78 -1.21
CA PRO A 23 -1.30 5.42 -0.19
C PRO A 23 -0.38 4.41 0.51
N PRO A 24 0.73 4.87 1.13
CA PRO A 24 1.58 4.02 1.93
C PRO A 24 0.78 3.22 2.96
N ASN A 25 1.22 2.00 3.23
CA ASN A 25 0.64 1.10 4.24
C ASN A 25 -0.82 0.68 4.00
N TYR A 26 -1.36 0.91 2.80
CA TYR A 26 -2.67 0.38 2.40
C TYR A 26 -2.53 -1.08 1.95
N ALA A 27 -3.09 -2.00 2.74
CA ALA A 27 -3.13 -3.41 2.36
C ALA A 27 -4.07 -3.58 1.14
N HIS A 28 -3.53 -4.09 0.06
CA HIS A 28 -4.28 -4.39 -1.16
C HIS A 28 -3.81 -5.72 -1.77
N THR A 29 -4.68 -6.34 -2.54
CA THR A 29 -4.34 -7.53 -3.32
C THR A 29 -4.95 -7.39 -4.70
N THR A 30 -4.21 -7.84 -5.71
CA THR A 30 -4.68 -7.93 -7.09
C THR A 30 -4.82 -9.40 -7.47
N ASN A 31 -5.94 -9.78 -8.06
CA ASN A 31 -6.16 -11.14 -8.56
C ASN A 31 -6.72 -11.06 -9.97
N SER A 32 -6.22 -11.88 -10.88
CA SER A 32 -6.83 -12.08 -12.19
C SER A 32 -7.97 -13.08 -12.12
N ASP A 33 -9.02 -12.90 -12.93
CA ASP A 33 -10.06 -13.89 -13.08
C ASP A 33 -9.48 -15.19 -13.69
N LEU A 34 -10.04 -16.35 -13.34
CA LEU A 34 -9.62 -17.65 -13.86
C LEU A 34 -9.54 -17.64 -15.40
N GLY A 35 -8.39 -18.00 -15.93
CA GLY A 35 -8.15 -18.05 -17.39
C GLY A 35 -7.85 -16.70 -18.05
N THR A 36 -7.65 -15.64 -17.26
CA THR A 36 -7.21 -14.34 -17.77
C THR A 36 -5.81 -14.00 -17.31
N VAL A 37 -5.08 -13.23 -18.12
CA VAL A 37 -3.76 -12.70 -17.77
C VAL A 37 -3.90 -11.18 -17.69
N SER A 38 -3.54 -10.61 -16.53
CA SER A 38 -3.50 -9.17 -16.32
C SER A 38 -2.05 -8.70 -16.34
N LYS A 39 -1.79 -7.63 -17.08
CA LYS A 39 -0.49 -6.95 -17.05
C LYS A 39 -0.60 -5.73 -16.14
N TRP A 40 0.23 -5.69 -15.12
CA TRP A 40 0.33 -4.58 -14.18
C TRP A 40 1.65 -3.86 -14.36
N GLU A 41 1.62 -2.54 -14.23
CA GLU A 41 2.80 -1.71 -14.21
C GLU A 41 2.70 -0.83 -12.95
N TYR A 42 3.79 -0.74 -12.19
CA TYR A 42 3.84 -0.01 -10.92
C TYR A 42 4.75 1.21 -11.06
N LEU A 43 4.35 2.27 -10.39
CA LEU A 43 5.16 3.47 -10.19
C LEU A 43 5.22 3.75 -8.70
N PHE A 44 6.38 3.51 -8.10
CA PHE A 44 6.64 3.83 -6.69
C PHE A 44 7.13 5.26 -6.57
N ILE A 45 6.56 6.01 -5.62
CA ILE A 45 6.85 7.45 -5.49
C ILE A 45 7.06 7.76 -4.01
N ASP A 46 8.23 8.28 -3.65
CA ASP A 46 8.43 8.97 -2.37
C ASP A 46 7.76 10.35 -2.41
N VAL A 47 6.45 10.37 -2.16
CA VAL A 47 5.65 11.59 -2.18
C VAL A 47 6.13 12.58 -1.13
N GLU A 48 6.54 12.12 0.06
CA GLU A 48 6.99 12.99 1.15
C GLU A 48 8.28 13.71 0.80
N GLY A 49 9.31 12.97 0.40
CA GLY A 49 10.58 13.52 0.00
C GLY A 49 10.42 14.45 -1.21
N PHE A 50 9.67 14.02 -2.22
CA PHE A 50 9.38 14.84 -3.40
C PHE A 50 8.68 16.15 -3.04
N MET A 51 7.58 16.10 -2.28
CA MET A 51 6.81 17.31 -1.96
C MET A 51 7.56 18.27 -1.04
N LYS A 52 8.36 17.76 -0.09
CA LYS A 52 9.22 18.59 0.77
C LYS A 52 10.31 19.32 -0.02
N LYS A 53 10.85 18.71 -1.07
CA LYS A 53 11.83 19.36 -1.97
C LYS A 53 11.16 20.32 -2.96
N PHE A 54 10.02 19.92 -3.53
CA PHE A 54 9.31 20.68 -4.53
C PHE A 54 8.65 21.97 -3.98
N LEU A 55 8.17 21.93 -2.74
CA LEU A 55 7.50 23.07 -2.11
C LEU A 55 8.40 23.72 -1.04
N ASN A 56 8.79 24.98 -1.26
CA ASN A 56 9.52 25.79 -0.29
C ASN A 56 8.66 26.19 0.95
N ASN A 57 7.56 25.52 1.19
CA ASN A 57 6.64 25.78 2.29
C ASN A 57 6.22 24.48 2.97
N PRO A 58 6.80 24.15 4.14
CA PRO A 58 6.53 22.90 4.85
C PRO A 58 5.04 22.69 5.18
N VAL A 59 4.31 23.73 5.53
CA VAL A 59 2.87 23.63 5.86
C VAL A 59 2.05 23.28 4.63
N LYS A 60 2.39 23.84 3.47
CA LYS A 60 1.73 23.47 2.21
C LYS A 60 2.07 22.06 1.77
N ALA A 61 3.34 21.66 1.93
CA ALA A 61 3.79 20.29 1.62
C ALA A 61 3.01 19.28 2.45
N GLU A 62 2.98 19.46 3.77
CA GLU A 62 2.25 18.59 4.70
C GLU A 62 0.77 18.49 4.35
N LYS A 63 0.12 19.60 4.10
CA LYS A 63 -1.30 19.62 3.69
C LYS A 63 -1.56 18.88 2.39
N MET A 64 -0.64 18.93 1.42
CA MET A 64 -0.77 18.20 0.17
C MET A 64 -0.53 16.71 0.38
N ILE A 65 0.48 16.32 1.13
CA ILE A 65 0.79 14.92 1.48
C ILE A 65 -0.43 14.28 2.16
N GLN A 66 -0.98 14.91 3.18
CA GLN A 66 -2.18 14.44 3.86
C GLN A 66 -3.35 14.21 2.91
N ARG A 67 -3.58 15.10 1.96
CA ARG A 67 -4.64 14.93 0.96
C ARG A 67 -4.36 13.78 0.00
N ILE A 68 -3.11 13.63 -0.46
CA ILE A 68 -2.71 12.53 -1.35
C ILE A 68 -2.91 11.19 -0.65
N TYR A 69 -2.53 11.11 0.63
CA TYR A 69 -2.61 9.89 1.43
C TYR A 69 -3.99 9.62 2.07
N SER A 70 -4.96 10.52 1.94
CA SER A 70 -6.23 10.43 2.66
C SER A 70 -7.05 9.19 2.30
N LYS A 71 -6.95 8.70 1.06
CA LYS A 71 -7.67 7.50 0.59
C LYS A 71 -7.04 6.94 -0.68
N ALA A 72 -7.21 5.63 -0.88
CA ALA A 72 -6.92 5.02 -2.17
C ALA A 72 -7.90 5.52 -3.24
N LEU A 73 -7.39 5.74 -4.45
CA LEU A 73 -8.19 6.16 -5.60
C LEU A 73 -8.22 5.05 -6.64
N PHE A 74 -9.39 4.79 -7.17
CA PHE A 74 -9.60 3.92 -8.31
C PHE A 74 -10.09 4.79 -9.46
N LEU A 75 -9.30 4.87 -10.52
CA LEU A 75 -9.48 5.83 -11.58
C LEU A 75 -9.59 5.11 -12.92
N LYS A 76 -10.61 5.42 -13.67
CA LYS A 76 -10.74 4.97 -15.05
C LYS A 76 -10.25 6.05 -16.01
N GLU A 77 -9.63 5.65 -17.10
CA GLU A 77 -9.09 6.57 -18.11
C GLU A 77 -10.15 7.57 -18.60
N ASN A 78 -11.37 7.10 -18.85
CA ASN A 78 -12.48 7.94 -19.32
C ASN A 78 -13.08 8.87 -18.25
N GLU A 79 -12.97 8.50 -16.97
CA GLU A 79 -13.46 9.32 -15.84
C GLU A 79 -12.43 10.35 -15.37
N SER A 80 -11.14 10.07 -15.56
CA SER A 80 -10.02 10.91 -15.13
C SER A 80 -8.94 11.01 -16.20
N PRO A 81 -9.26 11.49 -17.42
CA PRO A 81 -8.33 11.45 -18.55
C PRO A 81 -7.06 12.26 -18.34
N SER A 82 -7.13 13.35 -17.60
CA SER A 82 -5.97 14.19 -17.28
C SER A 82 -4.96 13.48 -16.38
N ILE A 83 -5.42 12.72 -15.39
CA ILE A 83 -4.58 11.93 -14.50
C ILE A 83 -4.00 10.75 -15.27
N ALA A 84 -4.83 10.02 -16.00
CA ALA A 84 -4.40 8.91 -16.84
C ALA A 84 -3.29 9.31 -17.81
N ALA A 85 -3.45 10.43 -18.51
CA ALA A 85 -2.45 10.96 -19.44
C ALA A 85 -1.12 11.27 -18.75
N LYS A 86 -1.13 11.82 -17.53
CA LYS A 86 0.09 12.11 -16.76
C LYS A 86 0.80 10.84 -16.32
N ILE A 87 0.06 9.85 -15.80
CA ILE A 87 0.62 8.56 -15.40
C ILE A 87 1.30 7.90 -16.61
N LEU A 88 0.59 7.78 -17.74
CA LEU A 88 1.14 7.19 -18.94
C LEU A 88 2.34 7.96 -19.46
N LYS A 89 2.32 9.30 -19.38
CA LYS A 89 3.45 10.13 -19.79
C LYS A 89 4.68 9.85 -18.94
N ILE A 90 4.55 9.81 -17.60
CA ILE A 90 5.66 9.48 -16.70
C ILE A 90 6.24 8.11 -17.06
N MET A 91 5.38 7.09 -17.19
CA MET A 91 5.83 5.74 -17.50
C MET A 91 6.54 5.65 -18.86
N ASN A 92 6.11 6.40 -19.85
CA ASN A 92 6.80 6.45 -21.15
C ASN A 92 8.16 7.15 -21.05
N ILE A 93 8.23 8.31 -20.41
CA ILE A 93 9.49 9.03 -20.17
C ILE A 93 10.50 8.12 -19.46
N MET A 94 10.07 7.39 -18.42
CA MET A 94 10.93 6.47 -17.68
C MET A 94 11.40 5.26 -18.52
N ARG A 95 10.58 4.80 -19.48
CA ARG A 95 10.98 3.70 -20.40
C ARG A 95 11.94 4.17 -21.48
N GLU A 96 11.73 5.36 -22.01
CA GLU A 96 12.55 5.93 -23.08
C GLU A 96 13.93 6.33 -22.56
N GLY A 97 14.01 6.85 -21.33
CA GLY A 97 15.28 7.13 -20.64
C GLY A 97 16.14 8.15 -21.38
N GLU A 98 15.52 9.11 -22.10
CA GLU A 98 16.23 10.15 -22.84
C GLU A 98 16.94 11.14 -21.90
N GLU A 99 17.81 11.96 -22.43
CA GLU A 99 18.48 13.00 -21.63
C GLU A 99 17.46 13.88 -20.89
N PHE A 100 17.68 14.09 -19.57
CA PHE A 100 16.78 14.83 -18.66
C PHE A 100 15.42 14.15 -18.39
N TYR A 101 15.30 12.85 -18.58
CA TYR A 101 14.05 12.11 -18.31
C TYR A 101 13.58 12.22 -16.85
N ILE A 102 14.51 12.37 -15.91
CA ILE A 102 14.20 12.56 -14.48
C ILE A 102 13.53 13.92 -14.27
N GLU A 103 14.08 14.98 -14.80
CA GLU A 103 13.54 16.34 -14.68
C GLU A 103 12.18 16.45 -15.37
N GLU A 104 12.02 15.86 -16.54
CA GLU A 104 10.74 15.86 -17.25
C GLU A 104 9.69 15.06 -16.46
N SER A 105 10.03 13.86 -15.99
CA SER A 105 9.11 13.04 -15.18
C SER A 105 8.73 13.75 -13.88
N SER A 106 9.69 14.45 -13.23
CA SER A 106 9.44 15.24 -12.02
C SER A 106 8.44 16.36 -12.24
N GLY A 107 8.54 17.08 -13.34
CA GLY A 107 7.59 18.13 -13.71
C GLY A 107 6.18 17.59 -13.90
N VAL A 108 6.04 16.44 -14.59
CA VAL A 108 4.75 15.78 -14.79
C VAL A 108 4.22 15.21 -13.47
N LEU A 109 5.10 14.64 -12.62
CA LEU A 109 4.75 14.11 -11.30
C LEU A 109 4.21 15.21 -10.38
N ALA A 110 4.85 16.38 -10.35
CA ALA A 110 4.37 17.52 -9.58
C ALA A 110 2.93 17.89 -9.97
N ALA A 111 2.66 17.98 -11.27
CA ALA A 111 1.31 18.28 -11.78
C ALA A 111 0.30 17.17 -11.43
N LEU A 112 0.70 15.89 -11.50
CA LEU A 112 -0.10 14.74 -11.11
C LEU A 112 -0.48 14.78 -9.62
N LEU A 113 0.50 14.98 -8.74
CA LEU A 113 0.27 15.02 -7.29
C LEU A 113 -0.63 16.20 -6.87
N VAL A 114 -0.49 17.36 -7.51
CA VAL A 114 -1.41 18.50 -7.31
C VAL A 114 -2.84 18.13 -7.70
N GLU A 115 -3.03 17.43 -8.80
CA GLU A 115 -4.36 17.02 -9.26
C GLU A 115 -4.99 15.98 -8.34
N ILE A 116 -4.22 14.97 -7.91
CA ILE A 116 -4.65 13.99 -6.90
C ILE A 116 -5.06 14.70 -5.59
N ALA A 117 -4.25 15.64 -5.10
CA ALA A 117 -4.57 16.41 -3.90
C ALA A 117 -5.84 17.28 -4.05
N ARG A 118 -6.18 17.69 -5.29
CA ARG A 118 -7.42 18.41 -5.59
C ARG A 118 -8.63 17.48 -5.63
N LEU A 119 -8.49 16.26 -6.16
CA LEU A 119 -9.56 15.25 -6.12
C LEU A 119 -9.91 14.85 -4.69
N ASN A 120 -8.91 14.78 -3.83
CA ASN A 120 -9.06 14.47 -2.42
C ASN A 120 -9.36 15.73 -1.58
N ARG A 121 -10.01 16.75 -2.15
CA ARG A 121 -10.49 17.87 -1.36
C ARG A 121 -11.49 17.37 -0.31
N ALA A 122 -11.21 17.71 0.93
CA ALA A 122 -12.15 17.57 2.01
C ALA A 122 -13.44 18.31 1.69
N SER A 123 -14.59 17.70 1.95
CA SER A 123 -15.85 18.41 1.96
C SER A 123 -15.86 19.43 3.12
N PRO A 124 -16.75 20.45 3.12
CA PRO A 124 -16.86 21.40 4.23
C PRO A 124 -17.13 20.75 5.59
N GLU A 125 -17.56 19.50 5.62
CA GLU A 125 -17.84 18.70 6.82
C GLU A 125 -16.57 18.12 7.47
N ASP A 126 -15.43 18.12 6.76
CA ASP A 126 -14.14 17.60 7.25
C ASP A 126 -13.39 18.57 8.20
N ARG A 127 -14.08 19.58 8.77
CA ARG A 127 -13.53 20.49 9.79
C ARG A 127 -13.28 19.82 11.17
N VAL A 128 -13.43 18.52 11.28
CA VAL A 128 -12.95 17.69 12.39
C VAL A 128 -11.44 17.37 12.26
N GLU A 129 -10.71 18.14 11.45
CA GLU A 129 -9.43 17.77 10.83
C GLU A 129 -8.20 17.81 11.76
N GLU A 130 -8.19 18.49 12.89
CA GLU A 130 -7.01 18.47 13.78
C GLU A 130 -6.90 17.16 14.57
N GLU A 131 -8.00 16.58 14.99
CA GLU A 131 -8.00 15.27 15.66
C GLU A 131 -7.77 14.15 14.66
N THR A 132 -8.33 14.25 13.45
CA THR A 132 -8.16 13.25 12.38
C THR A 132 -6.72 13.22 11.86
N GLY A 133 -6.05 14.37 11.72
CA GLY A 133 -4.65 14.45 11.32
C GLY A 133 -3.70 13.82 12.34
N LYS A 134 -3.92 14.08 13.63
CA LYS A 134 -3.16 13.43 14.72
C LYS A 134 -3.36 11.90 14.72
N LEU A 135 -4.61 11.47 14.48
CA LEU A 135 -4.96 10.06 14.41
C LEU A 135 -4.30 9.38 13.20
N THR A 136 -4.35 10.00 12.03
CA THR A 136 -3.70 9.47 10.82
C THR A 136 -2.20 9.34 11.03
N ASN A 137 -1.51 10.36 11.53
CA ASN A 137 -0.08 10.31 11.83
C ASN A 137 0.26 9.23 12.87
N MET A 138 -0.60 9.03 13.85
CA MET A 138 -0.44 7.99 14.85
C MET A 138 -0.54 6.59 14.22
N ILE A 139 -1.54 6.37 13.39
CA ILE A 139 -1.73 5.10 12.67
C ILE A 139 -0.55 4.86 11.71
N THR A 140 -0.14 5.84 10.93
CA THR A 140 1.01 5.73 10.01
C THR A 140 2.26 5.23 10.73
N ARG A 141 2.62 5.82 11.88
CA ARG A 141 3.78 5.35 12.67
C ARG A 141 3.67 3.89 13.10
N VAL A 142 2.46 3.41 13.42
CA VAL A 142 2.24 2.00 13.75
C VAL A 142 2.40 1.11 12.52
N LEU A 143 1.87 1.53 11.38
CA LEU A 143 1.99 0.78 10.14
C LEU A 143 3.46 0.67 9.71
N ASP A 144 4.21 1.77 9.78
CA ASP A 144 5.65 1.79 9.52
C ASP A 144 6.39 0.86 10.47
N PHE A 145 6.11 0.95 11.77
CA PHE A 145 6.74 0.06 12.76
C PHE A 145 6.49 -1.42 12.41
N VAL A 146 5.25 -1.79 12.11
CA VAL A 146 4.91 -3.17 11.74
C VAL A 146 5.62 -3.59 10.45
N SER A 147 5.73 -2.73 9.46
CA SER A 147 6.40 -3.01 8.18
C SER A 147 7.88 -3.34 8.37
N TYR A 148 8.57 -2.68 9.30
CA TYR A 148 10.00 -2.93 9.57
C TYR A 148 10.23 -4.05 10.58
N HIS A 149 9.28 -4.31 11.48
CA HIS A 149 9.45 -5.23 12.62
C HIS A 149 8.55 -6.47 12.54
N TYR A 150 7.85 -6.74 11.43
CA TYR A 150 6.88 -7.84 11.31
C TYR A 150 7.43 -9.22 11.69
N MET A 151 8.74 -9.44 11.55
CA MET A 151 9.40 -10.69 11.93
C MET A 151 9.52 -10.89 13.44
N GLU A 152 9.42 -9.82 14.22
CA GLU A 152 9.60 -9.81 15.67
C GLU A 152 8.30 -10.17 16.40
N ASP A 153 8.41 -10.47 17.70
CA ASP A 153 7.23 -10.68 18.56
C ASP A 153 6.58 -9.33 18.92
N ILE A 154 5.76 -8.81 17.99
CA ILE A 154 5.06 -7.54 18.19
C ILE A 154 3.88 -7.73 19.13
N ARG A 155 3.94 -7.08 20.30
CA ARG A 155 2.83 -7.00 21.25
C ARG A 155 1.98 -5.77 20.95
N ILE A 156 0.66 -5.93 21.08
CA ILE A 156 -0.27 -4.81 20.86
C ILE A 156 -0.04 -3.67 21.86
N GLU A 157 0.40 -4.03 23.06
CA GLU A 157 0.81 -3.06 24.10
C GLU A 157 1.94 -2.14 23.59
N ASP A 158 2.91 -2.66 22.86
CA ASP A 158 4.05 -1.88 22.35
C ASP A 158 3.60 -0.93 21.25
N LEU A 159 2.68 -1.34 20.39
CA LEU A 159 2.03 -0.47 19.42
C LEU A 159 1.23 0.67 20.10
N ALA A 160 0.55 0.36 21.19
CA ALA A 160 -0.18 1.36 21.97
C ALA A 160 0.78 2.38 22.63
N LYS A 161 1.98 1.93 23.09
CA LYS A 161 3.03 2.81 23.61
C LYS A 161 3.57 3.78 22.55
N ILE A 162 3.78 3.31 21.31
CA ILE A 162 4.17 4.18 20.16
C ILE A 162 3.16 5.32 19.98
N CYS A 163 1.89 5.03 20.25
CA CYS A 163 0.78 5.97 20.13
C CYS A 163 0.55 6.81 21.39
N HIS A 164 1.25 6.55 22.49
CA HIS A 164 1.04 7.18 23.80
C HIS A 164 -0.41 7.07 24.32
N ILE A 165 -1.07 5.94 24.08
CA ILE A 165 -2.44 5.67 24.53
C ILE A 165 -2.54 4.27 25.17
N SER A 166 -3.66 4.00 25.85
CA SER A 166 -3.91 2.66 26.41
C SER A 166 -4.18 1.63 25.30
N GLU A 167 -3.85 0.36 25.56
CA GLU A 167 -4.08 -0.73 24.62
C GLU A 167 -5.55 -0.83 24.18
N THR A 168 -6.48 -0.70 25.10
CA THR A 168 -7.92 -0.74 24.80
C THR A 168 -8.34 0.39 23.86
N HIS A 169 -7.82 1.61 24.09
CA HIS A 169 -8.07 2.75 23.22
C HIS A 169 -7.43 2.53 21.86
N PHE A 170 -6.18 2.07 21.81
CA PHE A 170 -5.47 1.76 20.57
C PHE A 170 -6.24 0.75 19.72
N ARG A 171 -6.66 -0.39 20.28
CA ARG A 171 -7.44 -1.40 19.55
C ARG A 171 -8.69 -0.80 18.93
N ARG A 172 -9.44 0.00 19.69
CA ARG A 172 -10.66 0.65 19.18
C ARG A 172 -10.39 1.61 18.04
N VAL A 173 -9.41 2.50 18.22
CA VAL A 173 -9.03 3.50 17.24
C VAL A 173 -8.46 2.86 15.98
N PHE A 174 -7.53 1.93 16.13
CA PHE A 174 -6.93 1.21 15.01
C PHE A 174 -7.99 0.46 14.20
N THR A 175 -8.85 -0.31 14.86
CA THR A 175 -9.92 -1.07 14.18
C THR A 175 -10.95 -0.14 13.53
N SER A 176 -11.26 0.99 14.15
CA SER A 176 -12.16 1.99 13.56
C SER A 176 -11.58 2.58 12.28
N HIS A 177 -10.26 2.85 12.26
CA HIS A 177 -9.58 3.45 11.12
C HIS A 177 -9.25 2.43 10.02
N MET A 178 -8.59 1.33 10.39
CA MET A 178 -8.09 0.31 9.46
C MET A 178 -9.13 -0.73 9.06
N LYS A 179 -10.28 -0.80 9.77
CA LYS A 179 -11.36 -1.80 9.58
C LYS A 179 -10.93 -3.25 9.85
N VAL A 180 -9.72 -3.45 10.33
CA VAL A 180 -9.18 -4.73 10.80
C VAL A 180 -8.54 -4.54 12.16
N SER A 181 -8.44 -5.61 12.96
CA SER A 181 -7.74 -5.53 14.25
C SER A 181 -6.22 -5.38 14.05
N PRO A 182 -5.48 -4.83 15.01
CA PRO A 182 -4.02 -4.75 14.93
C PRO A 182 -3.34 -6.10 14.68
N LEU A 183 -3.81 -7.18 15.31
CA LEU A 183 -3.26 -8.52 15.10
C LEU A 183 -3.54 -9.08 13.71
N GLU A 184 -4.74 -8.84 13.18
CA GLU A 184 -5.08 -9.21 11.80
C GLU A 184 -4.20 -8.45 10.81
N TYR A 185 -3.92 -7.17 11.07
CA TYR A 185 -3.01 -6.37 10.23
C TYR A 185 -1.58 -6.94 10.25
N ILE A 186 -1.01 -7.20 11.43
CA ILE A 186 0.33 -7.82 11.55
C ILE A 186 0.38 -9.14 10.79
N ASN A 187 -0.62 -10.01 10.97
CA ASN A 187 -0.66 -11.28 10.27
C ASN A 187 -0.82 -11.11 8.75
N SER A 188 -1.55 -10.09 8.29
CA SER A 188 -1.68 -9.78 6.87
C SER A 188 -0.32 -9.40 6.27
N VAL A 189 0.44 -8.51 6.91
CA VAL A 189 1.80 -8.12 6.47
C VAL A 189 2.70 -9.36 6.38
N ARG A 190 2.71 -10.20 7.42
CA ARG A 190 3.50 -11.45 7.46
C ARG A 190 3.14 -12.42 6.32
N ILE A 191 1.84 -12.58 6.03
CA ILE A 191 1.38 -13.49 4.97
C ILE A 191 1.74 -12.94 3.59
N HIS A 192 1.59 -11.63 3.36
CA HIS A 192 1.99 -11.03 2.07
C HIS A 192 3.48 -11.19 1.82
N THR A 193 4.32 -10.94 2.83
CA THR A 193 5.77 -11.21 2.73
C THR A 193 6.06 -12.71 2.49
N ALA A 194 5.31 -13.60 3.14
CA ALA A 194 5.44 -15.04 2.88
C ALA A 194 5.09 -15.43 1.44
N CYS A 195 4.09 -14.79 0.83
CA CYS A 195 3.76 -15.00 -0.59
C CYS A 195 4.95 -14.67 -1.50
N GLU A 196 5.67 -13.60 -1.22
CA GLU A 196 6.87 -13.23 -1.98
C GLU A 196 7.98 -14.28 -1.83
N PHE A 197 8.27 -14.74 -0.60
CA PHE A 197 9.25 -15.82 -0.39
C PHE A 197 8.84 -17.11 -1.09
N LEU A 198 7.56 -17.47 -1.07
CA LEU A 198 7.05 -18.66 -1.74
C LEU A 198 7.21 -18.59 -3.26
N GLN A 199 7.14 -17.41 -3.85
CA GLN A 199 7.30 -17.18 -5.29
C GLN A 199 8.77 -17.08 -5.70
N LYS A 200 9.58 -16.36 -4.92
CA LYS A 200 10.96 -16.01 -5.30
C LYS A 200 12.00 -17.04 -4.86
N THR A 201 11.62 -17.99 -4.00
CA THR A 201 12.60 -18.94 -3.41
C THR A 201 12.03 -20.37 -3.28
N ASP A 202 12.94 -21.35 -3.25
CA ASP A 202 12.63 -22.75 -2.93
C ASP A 202 12.70 -23.04 -1.42
N THR A 203 12.80 -22.02 -0.58
CA THR A 203 12.88 -22.15 0.87
C THR A 203 11.70 -22.99 1.39
N PRO A 204 11.92 -23.98 2.28
CA PRO A 204 10.85 -24.77 2.86
C PRO A 204 9.76 -23.92 3.50
N VAL A 205 8.50 -24.31 3.35
CA VAL A 205 7.34 -23.57 3.85
C VAL A 205 7.43 -23.30 5.37
N ALA A 206 7.97 -24.27 6.11
CA ALA A 206 8.18 -24.14 7.56
C ALA A 206 9.18 -23.02 7.90
N ASP A 207 10.27 -22.91 7.13
CA ASP A 207 11.29 -21.88 7.34
C ASP A 207 10.77 -20.49 6.94
N ILE A 208 9.95 -20.41 5.88
CA ILE A 208 9.27 -19.17 5.50
C ILE A 208 8.35 -18.70 6.63
N ALA A 209 7.57 -19.61 7.22
CA ALA A 209 6.71 -19.26 8.35
C ALA A 209 7.50 -18.59 9.48
N HIS A 210 8.64 -19.18 9.86
CA HIS A 210 9.51 -18.61 10.91
C HIS A 210 10.13 -17.27 10.50
N LYS A 211 10.64 -17.16 9.27
CA LYS A 211 11.20 -15.92 8.73
C LYS A 211 10.17 -14.78 8.70
N CYS A 212 8.90 -15.11 8.54
CA CYS A 212 7.81 -14.13 8.56
C CYS A 212 7.25 -13.88 9.98
N GLY A 213 7.88 -14.36 11.04
CA GLY A 213 7.52 -14.07 12.43
C GLY A 213 6.40 -14.92 13.01
N PHE A 214 6.07 -16.07 12.39
CA PHE A 214 5.15 -17.02 12.97
C PHE A 214 5.88 -18.01 13.89
N THR A 215 5.40 -18.14 15.12
CA THR A 215 5.98 -19.06 16.12
C THR A 215 5.67 -20.52 15.81
N THR A 216 4.56 -20.81 15.12
CA THR A 216 4.17 -22.17 14.75
C THR A 216 3.66 -22.26 13.32
N ASN A 217 3.99 -23.37 12.65
CA ASN A 217 3.49 -23.68 11.31
C ASN A 217 1.95 -23.79 11.26
N SER A 218 1.33 -24.24 12.33
CA SER A 218 -0.14 -24.36 12.41
C SER A 218 -0.80 -22.98 12.35
N THR A 219 -0.29 -22.00 13.10
CA THR A 219 -0.78 -20.62 13.07
C THR A 219 -0.55 -19.99 11.71
N PHE A 220 0.63 -20.19 11.13
CA PHE A 220 0.95 -19.74 9.77
C PHE A 220 -0.04 -20.28 8.74
N ASN A 221 -0.19 -21.61 8.64
CA ASN A 221 -1.06 -22.24 7.65
C ASN A 221 -2.53 -21.80 7.80
N ARG A 222 -3.02 -21.64 9.04
CA ARG A 222 -4.37 -21.14 9.30
C ARG A 222 -4.54 -19.71 8.79
N ASN A 223 -3.63 -18.80 9.14
CA ASN A 223 -3.70 -17.41 8.70
C ASN A 223 -3.51 -17.30 7.18
N PHE A 224 -2.58 -18.07 6.61
CA PHE A 224 -2.35 -18.08 5.17
C PHE A 224 -3.62 -18.50 4.42
N ARG A 225 -4.25 -19.60 4.83
CA ARG A 225 -5.49 -20.06 4.20
C ARG A 225 -6.65 -19.09 4.41
N GLN A 226 -6.71 -18.44 5.57
CA GLN A 226 -7.73 -17.43 5.86
C GLN A 226 -7.58 -16.20 4.96
N ILE A 227 -6.35 -15.74 4.71
CA ILE A 227 -6.05 -14.53 3.94
C ILE A 227 -6.03 -14.82 2.44
N MET A 228 -5.36 -15.87 2.01
CA MET A 228 -5.13 -16.17 0.59
C MET A 228 -6.15 -17.15 -0.02
N GLY A 229 -7.00 -17.77 0.81
CA GLY A 229 -8.01 -18.74 0.37
C GLY A 229 -7.47 -20.13 0.03
N VAL A 230 -6.15 -20.32 0.01
CA VAL A 230 -5.44 -21.55 -0.36
C VAL A 230 -4.31 -21.84 0.63
N THR A 231 -3.72 -23.03 0.56
CA THR A 231 -2.54 -23.36 1.37
C THR A 231 -1.26 -22.75 0.78
N PRO A 232 -0.19 -22.56 1.58
CA PRO A 232 1.10 -22.06 1.09
C PRO A 232 1.69 -22.96 -0.05
N VAL A 233 1.48 -24.27 0.04
CA VAL A 233 1.96 -25.23 -0.97
C VAL A 233 1.18 -25.08 -2.28
N GLU A 234 -0.13 -24.91 -2.19
CA GLU A 234 -0.97 -24.66 -3.37
C GLU A 234 -0.63 -23.29 -4.00
N TRP A 235 -0.38 -22.27 -3.16
CA TRP A 235 0.05 -20.96 -3.63
C TRP A 235 1.36 -21.02 -4.41
N ARG A 236 2.39 -21.70 -3.91
CA ARG A 236 3.68 -21.88 -4.60
C ARG A 236 3.54 -22.54 -5.96
N LYS A 237 2.58 -23.45 -6.12
CA LYS A 237 2.37 -24.23 -7.36
C LYS A 237 1.51 -23.53 -8.41
N ARG A 238 0.95 -22.34 -8.12
CA ARG A 238 0.06 -21.63 -9.04
C ARG A 238 0.87 -20.84 -10.06
N PRO A 239 0.84 -21.20 -11.35
CA PRO A 239 1.50 -20.42 -12.40
C PRO A 239 0.87 -19.03 -12.58
N GLU A 240 -0.37 -18.85 -12.17
CA GLU A 240 -1.12 -17.56 -12.24
C GLU A 240 -0.58 -16.50 -11.28
N ASN A 241 0.26 -16.90 -10.31
CA ASN A 241 0.94 -15.97 -9.41
C ASN A 241 2.24 -15.41 -10.01
N TYR A 242 2.62 -15.87 -11.21
CA TYR A 242 3.68 -15.23 -11.96
C TYR A 242 3.14 -13.93 -12.54
N GLU A 243 3.26 -12.87 -11.80
CA GLU A 243 3.30 -11.51 -12.33
C GLU A 243 4.56 -11.48 -13.23
N GLN A 244 4.35 -11.80 -14.50
CA GLN A 244 5.43 -11.76 -15.46
C GLN A 244 5.91 -10.32 -15.59
N GLN A 245 7.12 -10.07 -15.08
CA GLN A 245 7.88 -8.83 -15.24
C GLN A 245 7.02 -7.57 -15.12
N LEU A 246 6.68 -7.27 -13.89
CA LEU A 246 6.23 -5.95 -13.52
C LEU A 246 7.35 -4.96 -13.84
N LEU A 247 7.03 -3.92 -14.58
CA LEU A 247 7.93 -2.79 -14.71
C LEU A 247 7.79 -1.97 -13.41
N ASP A 248 8.72 -2.17 -12.50
CA ASP A 248 8.83 -1.39 -11.29
C ASP A 248 9.61 -0.10 -11.63
N PHE A 249 8.97 1.03 -11.46
CA PHE A 249 9.62 2.33 -11.51
C PHE A 249 9.69 2.89 -10.09
N ASP A 250 10.89 2.97 -9.57
CA ASP A 250 11.13 3.50 -8.23
C ASP A 250 11.67 4.94 -8.36
N ILE A 251 10.90 5.91 -7.86
CA ILE A 251 11.30 7.32 -7.85
C ILE A 251 11.63 7.69 -6.41
N HIS A 252 12.90 7.55 -6.05
CA HIS A 252 13.43 7.95 -4.73
C HIS A 252 13.90 9.41 -4.72
N SER A 253 13.64 10.09 -3.62
CA SER A 253 14.13 11.45 -3.40
C SER A 253 15.63 11.53 -3.09
N GLU A 254 16.27 10.39 -2.78
CA GLU A 254 17.66 10.32 -2.34
C GLU A 254 18.66 10.06 -3.46
N GLU A 255 18.24 9.45 -4.57
CA GLU A 255 19.10 9.16 -5.70
C GLU A 255 18.94 10.20 -6.81
N GLY A 256 19.52 11.38 -6.62
CA GLY A 256 19.79 12.30 -7.71
C GLY A 256 18.60 13.10 -8.26
N TRP A 257 17.63 13.37 -7.46
CA TRP A 257 16.67 14.40 -7.76
C TRP A 257 17.27 15.77 -7.60
#